data_f9bdf03f6a1dc6165c238de904d6dbbe
#
_entry.id   f9bdf03f6a1dc6165c238de904d6dbbe
#
_cell.length_a   1.000
_cell.length_b   1.000
_cell.length_c   1.000
_cell.angle_alpha   90.00
_cell.angle_beta   90.00
_cell.angle_gamma   90.00
#
_symmetry.space_group_name_H-M   'P 1'
#
loop_
_entity.id
_entity.type
_entity.pdbx_description
1 polymer ?
#
loop_
_entity_poly.entity_id
_entity_poly.type
_entity_poly.pdbx_seq_one_letter_code
_entity_poly.pdbx_strand_id
1 'polypeptide(L)'
;MTTSFIGALLLASLLTSTGATGTAATTKDTIGMEKENIGSLVALYPKPLTVVGAEVNGKVNWLVVGHTGIIGHNRIILSMSDKHYTNIGIHQTGRLSINLVSREMLPKADYAGSVSGADTDKSTLFAYHIGENGAPLIDESPLSMECKVVDEFKTDGFDNFICEVAATYVAKDMLNENGRPDYTRLKPVLFEFPTYSYLATGEVIGRCLALDKEPGMCAKLPMEADGIVRLSKIEVYPEHLEEYMKYAAEVGEVSLRTEPGVLTMYAVSEKDNPCHVTILETYANREVYEKHIVSPHFRKYKEGTLHMVKSLTLSDQTPVNPANRITNYME
;
A
#
# COMPACT_ATOMS: atom_id res chain seq x y z
N MET A 1 -27.19 18.01 50.27
CA MET A 1 -28.58 18.53 50.26
C MET A 1 -28.86 18.98 48.85
N THR A 2 -29.70 18.21 48.26
CA THR A 2 -30.90 18.50 47.43
C THR A 2 -30.55 19.02 46.01
N THR A 3 -30.66 18.15 45.04
CA THR A 3 -31.83 17.87 44.16
C THR A 3 -32.10 19.04 43.19
N SER A 4 -32.31 18.95 41.95
CA SER A 4 -32.97 17.95 41.10
C SER A 4 -33.61 18.71 39.91
N PHE A 5 -33.70 18.09 38.79
CA PHE A 5 -34.81 17.99 37.82
C PHE A 5 -34.96 18.98 36.63
N ILE A 6 -34.90 18.43 35.45
CA ILE A 6 -35.89 18.19 34.37
C ILE A 6 -36.29 19.38 33.49
N GLY A 7 -36.34 19.15 32.22
CA GLY A 7 -37.17 19.87 31.26
C GLY A 7 -36.85 19.56 29.78
N ALA A 8 -37.46 18.50 29.27
CA ALA A 8 -37.58 18.26 27.83
C ALA A 8 -38.64 19.15 27.22
N LEU A 9 -38.47 19.67 26.03
CA LEU A 9 -39.58 20.10 25.18
C LEU A 9 -39.26 19.80 23.70
N LEU A 10 -40.05 18.87 23.16
CA LEU A 10 -40.24 18.67 21.72
C LEU A 10 -40.96 19.89 21.12
N LEU A 11 -40.54 20.33 19.94
CA LEU A 11 -41.41 21.05 19.01
C LEU A 11 -41.17 20.48 17.58
N ALA A 12 -42.18 19.76 17.12
CA ALA A 12 -42.32 19.39 15.73
C ALA A 12 -42.90 20.56 14.93
N SER A 13 -42.29 20.91 13.81
CA SER A 13 -42.91 21.75 12.79
C SER A 13 -42.91 21.02 11.46
N LEU A 14 -44.12 20.62 11.03
CA LEU A 14 -44.41 20.24 9.65
C LEU A 14 -44.18 21.44 8.72
N LEU A 15 -43.46 21.25 7.64
CA LEU A 15 -43.55 22.07 6.46
C LEU A 15 -43.67 21.18 5.23
N THR A 16 -44.76 21.42 4.50
CA THR A 16 -45.24 20.76 3.31
C THR A 16 -44.30 20.95 2.11
N SER A 17 -44.06 19.87 1.41
CA SER A 17 -43.29 19.82 0.15
C SER A 17 -44.13 20.28 -1.03
N THR A 18 -43.59 21.18 -1.83
CA THR A 18 -43.99 21.37 -3.22
C THR A 18 -43.00 20.62 -4.12
N GLY A 19 -43.52 19.77 -5.01
CA GLY A 19 -42.74 18.95 -5.89
C GLY A 19 -41.95 19.72 -6.94
N ALA A 20 -40.71 19.25 -7.17
CA ALA A 20 -39.95 19.54 -8.38
C ALA A 20 -39.58 18.20 -9.00
N THR A 21 -40.10 17.97 -10.22
CA THR A 21 -39.73 16.85 -11.09
C THR A 21 -38.28 17.07 -11.55
N GLY A 22 -37.33 16.51 -10.87
CA GLY A 22 -35.94 16.43 -11.28
C GLY A 22 -35.72 15.14 -12.07
N THR A 23 -35.35 15.25 -13.33
CA THR A 23 -34.84 14.17 -14.18
C THR A 23 -33.76 13.39 -13.42
N ALA A 24 -33.97 12.09 -13.23
CA ALA A 24 -33.02 11.18 -12.67
C ALA A 24 -31.78 11.13 -13.60
N ALA A 25 -30.68 11.72 -13.15
CA ALA A 25 -29.37 11.45 -13.71
C ALA A 25 -29.05 10.00 -13.36
N THR A 26 -28.83 9.17 -14.38
CA THR A 26 -28.28 7.83 -14.23
C THR A 26 -26.95 7.93 -13.50
N THR A 27 -26.94 7.57 -12.22
CA THR A 27 -25.71 7.37 -11.44
C THR A 27 -24.98 6.21 -12.09
N LYS A 28 -23.83 6.49 -12.71
CA LYS A 28 -22.80 5.48 -12.92
C LYS A 28 -22.55 4.87 -11.55
N ASP A 29 -22.75 3.56 -11.41
CA ASP A 29 -22.33 2.79 -10.25
C ASP A 29 -20.80 2.84 -10.19
N THR A 30 -20.28 3.92 -9.63
CA THR A 30 -18.91 3.96 -9.15
C THR A 30 -18.86 3.05 -7.92
N ILE A 31 -18.08 1.98 -8.01
CA ILE A 31 -17.67 1.18 -6.85
C ILE A 31 -16.80 2.10 -5.97
N GLY A 32 -17.44 3.06 -5.32
CA GLY A 32 -16.81 3.96 -4.36
C GLY A 32 -16.86 3.30 -2.99
N MET A 33 -15.70 3.18 -2.32
CA MET A 33 -15.72 2.87 -0.89
C MET A 33 -16.45 3.99 -0.16
N GLU A 34 -17.41 3.63 0.68
CA GLU A 34 -18.03 4.58 1.60
C GLU A 34 -16.96 5.09 2.58
N LYS A 35 -16.87 6.40 2.75
CA LYS A 35 -15.86 7.05 3.60
C LYS A 35 -16.56 7.87 4.67
N GLU A 36 -16.09 7.72 5.90
CA GLU A 36 -16.51 8.53 7.04
C GLU A 36 -15.50 9.63 7.34
N ASN A 37 -15.99 10.81 7.70
CA ASN A 37 -15.14 11.90 8.17
C ASN A 37 -14.80 11.67 9.66
N ILE A 38 -13.59 11.29 9.96
CA ILE A 38 -13.06 11.02 11.31
C ILE A 38 -12.36 12.25 11.95
N GLY A 39 -12.53 13.44 11.38
CA GLY A 39 -11.92 14.68 11.86
C GLY A 39 -10.51 14.92 11.33
N SER A 40 -9.79 15.86 11.99
CA SER A 40 -8.42 16.25 11.62
C SER A 40 -7.42 15.26 12.22
N LEU A 41 -7.01 14.28 11.44
CA LEU A 41 -6.03 13.26 11.81
C LEU A 41 -4.94 13.14 10.75
N VAL A 42 -3.67 13.14 11.18
CA VAL A 42 -2.56 12.80 10.28
C VAL A 42 -2.56 11.29 10.05
N ALA A 43 -2.91 10.85 8.84
CA ALA A 43 -3.03 9.44 8.47
C ALA A 43 -2.07 9.02 7.34
N LEU A 44 -0.93 9.71 7.19
CA LEU A 44 0.09 9.39 6.19
C LEU A 44 1.05 8.31 6.72
N TYR A 45 0.50 7.16 7.03
CA TYR A 45 1.18 5.99 7.61
C TYR A 45 0.84 4.71 6.81
N PRO A 46 1.61 3.58 7.00
CA PRO A 46 2.75 3.43 7.89
C PRO A 46 4.04 4.04 7.32
N LYS A 47 5.01 4.34 8.20
CA LYS A 47 6.36 4.81 7.84
C LYS A 47 7.43 3.93 8.46
N PRO A 48 8.65 3.85 7.90
CA PRO A 48 9.76 3.19 8.56
C PRO A 48 10.01 3.79 9.93
N LEU A 49 10.11 2.93 10.94
CA LEU A 49 10.54 3.33 12.28
C LEU A 49 12.03 3.61 12.25
N THR A 50 12.44 4.72 12.87
CA THR A 50 13.84 5.14 12.89
C THR A 50 14.32 5.44 14.31
N VAL A 51 15.60 5.15 14.59
CA VAL A 51 16.30 5.66 15.76
C VAL A 51 17.25 6.76 15.32
N VAL A 52 17.03 7.95 15.85
CA VAL A 52 17.91 9.10 15.66
C VAL A 52 18.97 9.09 16.75
N GLY A 53 20.24 9.19 16.33
CA GLY A 53 21.39 9.31 17.22
C GLY A 53 22.02 10.69 17.14
N ALA A 54 22.35 11.30 18.27
CA ALA A 54 23.13 12.52 18.34
C ALA A 54 24.00 12.53 19.60
N GLU A 55 25.11 13.28 19.55
CA GLU A 55 25.90 13.55 20.73
C GLU A 55 25.30 14.71 21.51
N VAL A 56 25.04 14.53 22.80
CA VAL A 56 24.54 15.53 23.72
C VAL A 56 25.53 15.69 24.86
N ASN A 57 26.16 16.83 25.00
CA ASN A 57 27.14 17.11 26.06
C ASN A 57 28.25 16.04 26.17
N GLY A 58 28.78 15.59 25.05
CA GLY A 58 29.86 14.60 24.99
C GLY A 58 29.43 13.15 25.18
N LYS A 59 28.12 12.87 25.22
CA LYS A 59 27.56 11.51 25.29
C LYS A 59 26.57 11.26 24.16
N VAL A 60 26.61 10.07 23.59
CA VAL A 60 25.63 9.67 22.58
C VAL A 60 24.26 9.44 23.23
N ASN A 61 23.24 9.96 22.61
CA ASN A 61 21.85 9.73 23.00
C ASN A 61 21.02 9.27 21.80
N TRP A 62 20.00 8.44 22.07
CA TRP A 62 19.14 7.81 21.08
C TRP A 62 17.69 8.19 21.30
N LEU A 63 16.95 8.40 20.21
CA LEU A 63 15.52 8.69 20.24
C LEU A 63 14.80 7.99 19.08
N VAL A 64 13.69 7.33 19.38
CA VAL A 64 12.79 6.85 18.32
C VAL A 64 12.01 8.01 17.73
N VAL A 65 12.00 8.08 16.39
CA VAL A 65 11.32 9.14 15.65
C VAL A 65 10.42 8.52 14.57
N GLY A 66 9.13 8.80 14.66
CA GLY A 66 8.13 8.41 13.66
C GLY A 66 7.77 9.53 12.67
N HIS A 67 8.02 10.79 13.04
CA HIS A 67 7.70 11.93 12.18
C HIS A 67 8.89 12.30 11.28
N THR A 68 9.06 11.51 10.20
CA THR A 68 10.09 11.73 9.19
C THR A 68 9.44 11.99 7.83
N GLY A 69 10.07 12.81 6.99
CA GLY A 69 9.60 13.08 5.63
C GLY A 69 10.76 13.23 4.65
N ILE A 70 10.58 12.75 3.42
CA ILE A 70 11.52 12.96 2.32
C ILE A 70 11.11 14.25 1.60
N ILE A 71 12.03 15.20 1.49
CA ILE A 71 11.78 16.54 0.89
C ILE A 71 12.72 16.85 -0.30
N GLY A 72 13.48 15.87 -0.74
CA GLY A 72 14.39 15.98 -1.88
C GLY A 72 15.13 14.68 -2.14
N HIS A 73 16.00 14.64 -3.14
CA HIS A 73 16.74 13.41 -3.47
C HIS A 73 17.76 13.01 -2.39
N ASN A 74 18.26 13.97 -1.61
CA ASN A 74 19.22 13.77 -0.52
C ASN A 74 18.81 14.53 0.75
N ARG A 75 17.53 14.91 0.90
CA ARG A 75 17.06 15.69 2.05
C ARG A 75 15.88 15.05 2.74
N ILE A 76 15.94 15.07 4.06
CA ILE A 76 14.95 14.53 4.98
C ILE A 76 14.56 15.62 5.96
N ILE A 77 13.29 15.74 6.29
CA ILE A 77 12.81 16.50 7.43
C ILE A 77 12.55 15.56 8.62
N LEU A 78 13.01 15.96 9.80
CA LEU A 78 12.66 15.35 11.09
C LEU A 78 11.85 16.35 11.89
N SER A 79 10.65 15.97 12.32
CA SER A 79 9.83 16.75 13.25
C SER A 79 9.90 16.09 14.62
N MET A 80 10.49 16.74 15.61
CA MET A 80 10.72 16.20 16.95
C MET A 80 10.17 17.18 17.98
N SER A 81 9.47 16.67 19.01
CA SER A 81 9.00 17.55 20.08
C SER A 81 10.17 18.37 20.64
N ASP A 82 9.97 19.64 20.86
CA ASP A 82 10.97 20.58 21.42
C ASP A 82 11.45 20.19 22.84
N LYS A 83 10.76 19.24 23.48
CA LYS A 83 11.11 18.69 24.79
C LYS A 83 12.11 17.52 24.73
N HIS A 84 12.41 17.02 23.51
CA HIS A 84 13.33 15.88 23.41
C HIS A 84 14.76 16.29 23.73
N TYR A 85 15.39 15.54 24.65
CA TYR A 85 16.78 15.74 25.08
C TYR A 85 17.77 15.67 23.89
N THR A 86 17.49 14.81 22.91
CA THR A 86 18.32 14.66 21.69
C THR A 86 18.44 15.96 20.89
N ASN A 87 17.39 16.82 20.88
CA ASN A 87 17.41 18.08 20.16
C ASN A 87 18.54 19.00 20.62
N ILE A 88 18.88 18.98 21.90
CA ILE A 88 20.01 19.75 22.47
C ILE A 88 21.30 19.42 21.70
N GLY A 89 21.60 18.14 21.51
CA GLY A 89 22.80 17.72 20.78
C GLY A 89 22.76 18.07 19.30
N ILE A 90 21.59 17.95 18.68
CA ILE A 90 21.41 18.33 17.27
C ILE A 90 21.64 19.83 17.09
N HIS A 91 21.11 20.69 17.95
CA HIS A 91 21.38 22.13 17.92
C HIS A 91 22.84 22.47 18.18
N GLN A 92 23.52 21.69 19.07
CA GLN A 92 24.93 21.91 19.40
C GLN A 92 25.88 21.54 18.25
N THR A 93 25.60 20.42 17.59
CA THR A 93 26.56 19.81 16.63
C THR A 93 26.17 20.01 15.18
N GLY A 94 24.88 20.24 14.90
CA GLY A 94 24.31 20.22 13.54
C GLY A 94 24.38 18.83 12.89
N ARG A 95 24.59 17.76 13.66
CA ARG A 95 24.83 16.40 13.16
C ARG A 95 23.95 15.40 13.86
N LEU A 96 23.49 14.41 13.10
CA LEU A 96 22.70 13.31 13.61
C LEU A 96 22.82 12.09 12.71
N SER A 97 22.44 10.95 13.21
CA SER A 97 22.19 9.76 12.39
C SER A 97 20.71 9.38 12.38
N ILE A 98 20.32 8.73 11.30
CA ILE A 98 18.99 8.08 11.17
C ILE A 98 19.26 6.61 10.89
N ASN A 99 18.84 5.73 11.81
CA ASN A 99 19.10 4.30 11.76
C ASN A 99 17.76 3.57 11.59
N LEU A 100 17.62 2.75 10.56
CA LEU A 100 16.40 1.93 10.34
C LEU A 100 16.32 0.82 11.40
N VAL A 101 15.13 0.58 11.89
CA VAL A 101 14.88 -0.43 12.93
C VAL A 101 14.55 -1.76 12.27
N SER A 102 15.35 -2.79 12.55
CA SER A 102 15.02 -4.18 12.26
C SER A 102 14.08 -4.74 13.32
N ARG A 103 13.51 -5.93 13.06
CA ARG A 103 12.66 -6.62 14.05
C ARG A 103 13.42 -6.93 15.34
N GLU A 104 14.70 -7.28 15.24
CA GLU A 104 15.57 -7.64 16.34
C GLU A 104 15.91 -6.41 17.20
N MET A 105 16.05 -5.24 16.57
CA MET A 105 16.30 -3.98 17.27
C MET A 105 15.07 -3.42 17.98
N LEU A 106 13.86 -3.86 17.59
CA LEU A 106 12.61 -3.23 18.02
C LEU A 106 12.48 -3.08 19.55
N PRO A 107 12.80 -4.07 20.40
CA PRO A 107 12.69 -3.90 21.86
C PRO A 107 13.56 -2.76 22.41
N LYS A 108 14.80 -2.64 21.91
CA LYS A 108 15.72 -1.55 22.30
C LYS A 108 15.24 -0.20 21.75
N ALA A 109 14.74 -0.19 20.52
CA ALA A 109 14.23 1.01 19.90
C ALA A 109 13.00 1.56 20.65
N ASP A 110 12.05 0.69 20.99
CA ASP A 110 10.87 1.04 21.78
C ASP A 110 11.28 1.60 23.16
N TYR A 111 12.23 0.94 23.84
CA TYR A 111 12.78 1.46 25.10
C TYR A 111 13.42 2.84 24.92
N ALA A 112 14.21 3.08 23.85
CA ALA A 112 14.81 4.39 23.58
C ALA A 112 13.77 5.50 23.41
N GLY A 113 12.57 5.17 22.91
CA GLY A 113 11.42 6.07 22.78
C GLY A 113 10.66 6.29 24.09
N SER A 114 10.67 5.31 25.00
CA SER A 114 9.86 5.33 26.23
C SER A 114 10.49 6.12 27.39
N VAL A 115 11.80 6.40 27.35
CA VAL A 115 12.54 7.10 28.40
C VAL A 115 13.20 8.38 27.88
N SER A 116 13.34 9.39 28.76
CA SER A 116 14.07 10.61 28.43
C SER A 116 15.58 10.44 28.65
N GLY A 117 16.40 10.94 27.69
CA GLY A 117 17.85 11.02 27.85
C GLY A 117 18.29 12.03 28.93
N ALA A 118 17.40 12.90 29.41
CA ALA A 118 17.68 13.77 30.53
C ALA A 118 17.76 13.00 31.87
N ASP A 119 16.98 11.92 31.98
CA ASP A 119 16.84 11.15 33.23
C ASP A 119 17.54 9.79 33.16
N THR A 120 17.80 9.29 31.94
CA THR A 120 18.33 7.95 31.71
C THR A 120 19.49 8.00 30.72
N ASP A 121 20.65 7.47 31.11
CA ASP A 121 21.80 7.31 30.20
C ASP A 121 21.50 6.21 29.17
N LYS A 122 21.31 6.60 27.92
CA LYS A 122 21.03 5.71 26.79
C LYS A 122 22.27 5.41 25.94
N SER A 123 23.44 5.91 26.31
CA SER A 123 24.65 5.80 25.49
C SER A 123 25.10 4.37 25.21
N THR A 124 24.78 3.44 26.11
CA THR A 124 25.15 2.02 26.02
C THR A 124 24.02 1.12 25.49
N LEU A 125 22.90 1.70 25.08
CA LEU A 125 21.73 0.92 24.64
C LEU A 125 21.99 0.14 23.35
N PHE A 126 22.73 0.77 22.43
CA PHE A 126 23.19 0.16 21.18
C PHE A 126 24.71 0.15 21.11
N ALA A 127 25.29 -0.88 20.50
CA ALA A 127 26.66 -0.81 20.01
C ALA A 127 26.68 0.20 18.84
N TYR A 128 27.70 1.05 18.82
CA TYR A 128 27.80 2.09 17.81
C TYR A 128 29.26 2.48 17.53
N HIS A 129 29.47 3.09 16.39
CA HIS A 129 30.70 3.81 16.08
C HIS A 129 30.36 5.22 15.60
N ILE A 130 31.36 6.10 15.60
CA ILE A 130 31.22 7.44 15.02
C ILE A 130 31.58 7.35 13.54
N GLY A 131 30.65 7.77 12.69
CA GLY A 131 30.85 7.79 11.26
C GLY A 131 31.80 8.91 10.78
N GLU A 132 32.11 8.93 9.50
CA GLU A 132 33.06 9.88 8.91
C GLU A 132 32.63 11.35 9.03
N ASN A 133 31.34 11.60 9.12
CA ASN A 133 30.75 12.94 9.29
C ASN A 133 30.51 13.29 10.77
N GLY A 134 30.87 12.39 11.68
CA GLY A 134 30.84 12.61 13.13
C GLY A 134 29.49 12.34 13.79
N ALA A 135 28.57 11.64 13.13
CA ALA A 135 27.35 11.18 13.75
C ALA A 135 27.48 9.74 14.30
N PRO A 136 26.81 9.39 15.44
CA PRO A 136 26.85 8.04 15.97
C PRO A 136 25.95 7.10 15.13
N LEU A 137 26.52 6.02 14.60
CA LEU A 137 25.83 5.01 13.79
C LEU A 137 25.64 3.73 14.61
N ILE A 138 24.44 3.15 14.61
CA ILE A 138 24.14 1.90 15.30
C ILE A 138 24.68 0.73 14.47
N ASP A 139 25.56 -0.09 15.07
CA ASP A 139 26.23 -1.21 14.40
C ASP A 139 25.25 -2.32 13.95
N GLU A 140 24.19 -2.54 14.72
CA GLU A 140 23.16 -3.56 14.43
C GLU A 140 22.04 -3.06 13.49
N SER A 141 22.07 -1.78 13.10
CA SER A 141 21.09 -1.25 12.13
C SER A 141 21.41 -1.75 10.72
N PRO A 142 20.44 -2.31 9.98
CA PRO A 142 20.68 -2.80 8.63
C PRO A 142 20.94 -1.67 7.62
N LEU A 143 20.50 -0.44 7.93
CA LEU A 143 20.76 0.77 7.15
C LEU A 143 20.82 1.98 8.06
N SER A 144 21.90 2.74 7.96
CA SER A 144 22.11 3.97 8.71
C SER A 144 22.50 5.12 7.78
N MET A 145 22.02 6.32 8.07
CA MET A 145 22.36 7.54 7.35
C MET A 145 23.00 8.53 8.30
N GLU A 146 24.15 9.09 7.91
CA GLU A 146 24.70 10.29 8.54
C GLU A 146 24.09 11.53 7.91
N CYS A 147 23.61 12.44 8.75
CA CYS A 147 22.91 13.62 8.33
C CYS A 147 23.52 14.88 8.93
N LYS A 148 23.53 15.94 8.14
CA LYS A 148 23.89 17.29 8.56
C LYS A 148 22.64 18.18 8.51
N VAL A 149 22.36 18.89 9.58
CA VAL A 149 21.29 19.90 9.60
C VAL A 149 21.72 21.08 8.71
N VAL A 150 20.89 21.43 7.75
CA VAL A 150 21.13 22.53 6.80
C VAL A 150 20.14 23.68 6.98
N ASP A 151 19.02 23.42 7.64
CA ASP A 151 18.03 24.43 8.00
C ASP A 151 17.16 23.90 9.14
N GLU A 152 16.52 24.79 9.90
CA GLU A 152 15.58 24.44 10.96
C GLU A 152 14.49 25.47 11.12
N PHE A 153 13.32 25.04 11.55
CA PHE A 153 12.22 25.93 11.91
C PHE A 153 11.33 25.28 12.98
N LYS A 154 10.59 26.12 13.71
CA LYS A 154 9.67 25.68 14.75
C LYS A 154 8.22 25.69 14.27
N THR A 155 7.49 24.69 14.68
CA THR A 155 6.02 24.66 14.65
C THR A 155 5.52 24.39 16.06
N ASP A 156 4.22 24.42 16.31
CA ASP A 156 3.64 24.30 17.65
C ASP A 156 4.17 23.11 18.46
N GLY A 157 5.19 23.37 19.30
CA GLY A 157 5.83 22.37 20.16
C GLY A 157 6.80 21.41 19.46
N PHE A 158 7.22 21.69 18.21
CA PHE A 158 8.18 20.88 17.46
C PHE A 158 9.35 21.69 16.94
N ASP A 159 10.56 21.11 17.05
CA ASP A 159 11.71 21.47 16.26
C ASP A 159 11.69 20.65 14.97
N ASN A 160 11.75 21.33 13.83
CA ASN A 160 11.79 20.69 12.51
C ASN A 160 13.17 20.90 11.90
N PHE A 161 13.92 19.82 11.78
CA PHE A 161 15.27 19.83 11.23
C PHE A 161 15.25 19.41 9.77
N ILE A 162 15.73 20.27 8.87
CA ILE A 162 16.01 19.94 7.47
C ILE A 162 17.42 19.36 7.41
N CYS A 163 17.51 18.08 7.09
CA CYS A 163 18.77 17.34 7.09
C CYS A 163 19.20 16.98 5.66
N GLU A 164 20.46 17.23 5.33
CA GLU A 164 21.12 16.68 4.16
C GLU A 164 21.76 15.35 4.52
N VAL A 165 21.50 14.31 3.74
CA VAL A 165 22.14 12.99 3.91
C VAL A 165 23.55 13.07 3.34
N ALA A 166 24.55 13.01 4.22
CA ALA A 166 25.96 13.08 3.88
C ALA A 166 26.51 11.71 3.44
N ALA A 167 26.07 10.63 4.10
CA ALA A 167 26.44 9.25 3.77
C ALA A 167 25.33 8.28 4.15
N THR A 168 25.24 7.16 3.42
CA THR A 168 24.32 6.05 3.72
C THR A 168 25.13 4.75 3.77
N TYR A 169 25.02 4.03 4.87
CA TYR A 169 25.66 2.75 5.11
C TYR A 169 24.61 1.65 5.13
N VAL A 170 24.88 0.58 4.42
CA VAL A 170 23.96 -0.58 4.30
C VAL A 170 24.75 -1.84 4.58
N ALA A 171 24.19 -2.75 5.37
CA ALA A 171 24.77 -4.07 5.59
C ALA A 171 24.96 -4.79 4.24
N LYS A 172 26.12 -5.41 4.01
CA LYS A 172 26.50 -5.96 2.70
C LYS A 172 25.52 -6.99 2.14
N ASP A 173 24.98 -7.83 3.03
CA ASP A 173 23.97 -8.84 2.72
C ASP A 173 22.58 -8.28 2.44
N MET A 174 22.37 -7.00 2.71
CA MET A 174 21.14 -6.27 2.42
C MET A 174 21.21 -5.47 1.09
N LEU A 175 22.29 -5.63 0.33
CA LEU A 175 22.42 -5.04 -1.00
C LEU A 175 21.96 -6.03 -2.08
N ASN A 176 21.30 -5.50 -3.12
CA ASN A 176 20.99 -6.25 -4.33
C ASN A 176 22.23 -6.32 -5.27
N GLU A 177 22.10 -7.03 -6.39
CA GLU A 177 23.15 -7.22 -7.41
C GLU A 177 23.71 -5.91 -8.00
N ASN A 178 22.91 -4.83 -7.94
CA ASN A 178 23.28 -3.50 -8.43
C ASN A 178 23.88 -2.60 -7.33
N GLY A 179 24.19 -3.15 -6.15
CA GLY A 179 24.71 -2.39 -5.01
C GLY A 179 23.71 -1.41 -4.41
N ARG A 180 22.40 -1.66 -4.55
CA ARG A 180 21.34 -0.85 -3.96
C ARG A 180 20.68 -1.58 -2.80
N PRO A 181 20.13 -0.86 -1.80
CA PRO A 181 19.37 -1.47 -0.71
C PRO A 181 18.25 -2.37 -1.23
N ASP A 182 18.20 -3.61 -0.75
CA ASP A 182 17.15 -4.58 -1.07
C ASP A 182 16.12 -4.61 0.07
N TYR A 183 14.99 -3.95 -0.13
CA TYR A 183 13.93 -3.87 0.88
C TYR A 183 13.19 -5.20 1.11
N THR A 184 13.37 -6.20 0.23
CA THR A 184 12.87 -7.56 0.47
C THR A 184 13.68 -8.29 1.57
N ARG A 185 14.92 -7.86 1.79
CA ARG A 185 15.83 -8.35 2.84
C ARG A 185 15.85 -7.41 4.06
N LEU A 186 15.98 -6.11 3.83
CA LEU A 186 16.00 -5.07 4.88
C LEU A 186 14.78 -5.14 5.81
N LYS A 187 13.59 -5.32 5.25
CA LYS A 187 12.32 -5.45 5.96
C LYS A 187 12.23 -4.55 7.21
N PRO A 188 12.39 -3.22 7.08
CA PRO A 188 12.36 -2.33 8.22
C PRO A 188 11.03 -2.46 8.96
N VAL A 189 11.04 -2.33 10.27
CA VAL A 189 9.82 -2.19 11.06
C VAL A 189 9.11 -0.91 10.62
N LEU A 190 7.81 -1.01 10.40
CA LEU A 190 6.96 0.13 10.09
C LEU A 190 6.21 0.55 11.36
N PHE A 191 5.95 1.84 11.49
CA PHE A 191 5.18 2.42 12.58
C PHE A 191 3.96 3.16 12.02
N GLU A 192 2.84 3.00 12.69
CA GLU A 192 1.65 3.80 12.44
C GLU A 192 1.23 4.51 13.74
N PHE A 193 0.98 5.81 13.62
CA PHE A 193 0.73 6.69 14.76
C PHE A 193 -0.72 6.62 15.27
N PRO A 194 -1.76 6.45 14.43
CA PRO A 194 -3.15 6.46 14.90
C PRO A 194 -3.45 5.43 15.99
N THR A 195 -2.89 4.22 15.92
CA THR A 195 -3.07 3.17 16.94
C THR A 195 -1.78 2.81 17.70
N TYR A 196 -0.67 3.49 17.42
CA TYR A 196 0.65 3.23 18.02
C TYR A 196 1.15 1.80 17.78
N SER A 197 0.89 1.25 16.58
CA SER A 197 1.26 -0.11 16.26
C SER A 197 2.54 -0.20 15.43
N TYR A 198 3.32 -1.26 15.67
CA TYR A 198 4.44 -1.65 14.83
C TYR A 198 3.98 -2.71 13.83
N LEU A 199 4.30 -2.49 12.56
CA LEU A 199 3.91 -3.35 11.46
C LEU A 199 5.15 -3.93 10.77
N ALA A 200 5.00 -5.10 10.17
CA ALA A 200 6.04 -5.69 9.34
C ALA A 200 5.96 -5.13 7.91
N THR A 201 7.11 -4.97 7.25
CA THR A 201 7.18 -4.75 5.82
C THR A 201 6.64 -5.98 5.09
N GLY A 202 5.71 -5.78 4.16
CA GLY A 202 5.14 -6.82 3.31
C GLY A 202 6.02 -7.20 2.11
N GLU A 203 5.44 -7.91 1.16
CA GLU A 203 6.08 -8.29 -0.09
C GLU A 203 6.12 -7.17 -1.13
N VAL A 204 6.93 -7.33 -2.17
CA VAL A 204 6.95 -6.41 -3.32
C VAL A 204 5.76 -6.73 -4.22
N ILE A 205 4.81 -5.80 -4.32
CA ILE A 205 3.59 -5.94 -5.10
C ILE A 205 3.70 -5.36 -6.53
N GLY A 206 4.80 -4.72 -6.85
CA GLY A 206 5.00 -4.14 -8.19
C GLY A 206 6.24 -3.26 -8.28
N ARG A 207 6.56 -2.82 -9.49
CA ARG A 207 7.64 -1.87 -9.76
C ARG A 207 7.06 -0.52 -10.18
N CYS A 208 7.58 0.56 -9.64
CA CYS A 208 7.18 1.91 -10.01
C CYS A 208 7.43 2.16 -11.51
N LEU A 209 6.45 2.76 -12.18
CA LEU A 209 6.46 3.07 -13.62
C LEU A 209 6.57 1.84 -14.54
N ALA A 210 6.37 0.64 -14.01
CA ALA A 210 6.42 -0.62 -14.75
C ALA A 210 5.13 -1.46 -14.58
N LEU A 211 4.11 -0.89 -13.94
CA LEU A 211 2.75 -1.41 -13.98
C LEU A 211 2.13 -1.02 -15.34
N ASP A 212 1.19 -1.82 -15.81
CA ASP A 212 0.56 -1.60 -17.12
C ASP A 212 0.11 -0.14 -17.29
N LYS A 213 0.46 0.43 -18.43
CA LYS A 213 0.29 1.87 -18.71
C LYS A 213 -1.16 2.28 -18.97
N GLU A 214 -2.08 1.33 -19.02
CA GLU A 214 -3.50 1.65 -19.20
C GLU A 214 -4.12 2.13 -17.87
N PRO A 215 -4.70 3.34 -17.85
CA PRO A 215 -5.39 3.83 -16.67
C PRO A 215 -6.56 2.90 -16.33
N GLY A 216 -6.50 2.24 -15.21
CA GLY A 216 -7.56 1.40 -14.68
C GLY A 216 -7.29 -0.12 -14.65
N MET A 217 -6.15 -0.60 -15.14
CA MET A 217 -5.75 -2.00 -14.94
C MET A 217 -5.27 -2.20 -13.49
N CYS A 218 -5.82 -3.18 -12.80
CA CYS A 218 -5.34 -3.59 -11.48
C CYS A 218 -4.05 -4.41 -11.59
N ALA A 219 -3.14 -4.26 -10.62
CA ALA A 219 -1.97 -5.14 -10.50
C ALA A 219 -2.41 -6.60 -10.36
N LYS A 220 -1.81 -7.51 -11.15
CA LYS A 220 -2.18 -8.92 -11.14
C LYS A 220 -1.49 -9.68 -10.01
N LEU A 221 -2.26 -10.56 -9.36
CA LEU A 221 -1.71 -11.50 -8.39
C LEU A 221 -0.88 -12.59 -9.09
N PRO A 222 0.13 -13.16 -8.43
CA PRO A 222 0.81 -14.34 -8.95
C PRO A 222 -0.15 -15.54 -8.94
N MET A 223 0.05 -16.48 -9.87
CA MET A 223 -0.68 -17.75 -9.86
C MET A 223 -0.15 -18.64 -8.75
N GLU A 224 -1.02 -19.13 -7.91
CA GLU A 224 -0.73 -20.04 -6.81
C GLU A 224 -0.82 -21.51 -7.22
N ALA A 225 -0.46 -22.43 -6.31
CA ALA A 225 -0.44 -23.88 -6.60
C ALA A 225 -1.85 -24.44 -6.92
N ASP A 226 -2.92 -23.83 -6.38
CA ASP A 226 -4.32 -24.17 -6.65
C ASP A 226 -4.98 -23.27 -7.70
N GLY A 227 -4.17 -22.54 -8.46
CA GLY A 227 -4.60 -21.71 -9.57
C GLY A 227 -5.39 -22.50 -10.61
N ILE A 228 -6.41 -21.87 -11.17
CA ILE A 228 -7.30 -22.50 -12.15
C ILE A 228 -6.94 -22.05 -13.55
N VAL A 229 -6.77 -23.00 -14.45
CA VAL A 229 -6.72 -22.77 -15.90
C VAL A 229 -7.90 -23.48 -16.52
N ARG A 230 -8.75 -22.77 -17.25
CA ARG A 230 -10.00 -23.30 -17.81
C ARG A 230 -10.16 -22.92 -19.27
N LEU A 231 -10.66 -23.86 -20.05
CA LEU A 231 -11.20 -23.60 -21.38
C LEU A 231 -12.72 -23.72 -21.34
N SER A 232 -13.37 -22.63 -21.75
CA SER A 232 -14.82 -22.57 -21.99
C SER A 232 -15.06 -22.63 -23.50
N LYS A 233 -15.68 -23.70 -23.99
CA LYS A 233 -16.09 -23.87 -25.38
C LYS A 233 -17.58 -23.62 -25.48
N ILE A 234 -17.97 -22.65 -26.29
CA ILE A 234 -19.32 -22.12 -26.36
C ILE A 234 -19.79 -22.17 -27.82
N GLU A 235 -20.97 -22.69 -28.06
CA GLU A 235 -21.68 -22.58 -29.33
C GLU A 235 -22.84 -21.58 -29.13
N VAL A 236 -22.83 -20.51 -29.94
CA VAL A 236 -23.81 -19.42 -29.88
C VAL A 236 -24.82 -19.60 -31.01
N TYR A 237 -26.09 -19.29 -30.78
CA TYR A 237 -27.09 -19.21 -31.86
C TYR A 237 -26.71 -18.07 -32.81
N PRO A 238 -26.72 -18.30 -34.15
CA PRO A 238 -26.27 -17.30 -35.13
C PRO A 238 -26.99 -15.94 -35.00
N GLU A 239 -28.28 -15.94 -34.69
CA GLU A 239 -29.12 -14.75 -34.53
C GLU A 239 -28.70 -13.89 -33.30
N HIS A 240 -27.96 -14.45 -32.35
CA HIS A 240 -27.50 -13.78 -31.15
C HIS A 240 -25.97 -13.47 -31.13
N LEU A 241 -25.25 -13.84 -32.19
CA LEU A 241 -23.78 -13.78 -32.20
C LEU A 241 -23.26 -12.36 -31.91
N GLU A 242 -23.79 -11.34 -32.55
CA GLU A 242 -23.30 -9.96 -32.37
C GLU A 242 -23.53 -9.44 -30.95
N GLU A 243 -24.67 -9.77 -30.36
CA GLU A 243 -25.00 -9.38 -29.01
C GLU A 243 -24.14 -10.16 -27.97
N TYR A 244 -23.98 -11.47 -28.18
CA TYR A 244 -23.12 -12.33 -27.37
C TYR A 244 -21.68 -11.80 -27.32
N MET A 245 -21.10 -11.42 -28.47
CA MET A 245 -19.74 -10.91 -28.57
C MET A 245 -19.53 -9.61 -27.77
N LYS A 246 -20.54 -8.76 -27.69
CA LYS A 246 -20.51 -7.55 -26.84
C LYS A 246 -20.45 -7.90 -25.36
N TYR A 247 -21.27 -8.84 -24.91
CA TYR A 247 -21.24 -9.33 -23.51
C TYR A 247 -19.92 -10.01 -23.16
N ALA A 248 -19.40 -10.86 -24.05
CA ALA A 248 -18.13 -11.56 -23.83
C ALA A 248 -16.93 -10.60 -23.77
N ALA A 249 -16.91 -9.59 -24.64
CA ALA A 249 -15.87 -8.55 -24.60
C ALA A 249 -15.96 -7.71 -23.32
N GLU A 250 -17.17 -7.27 -22.94
CA GLU A 250 -17.38 -6.47 -21.71
C GLU A 250 -16.95 -7.22 -20.45
N VAL A 251 -17.38 -8.47 -20.27
CA VAL A 251 -17.02 -9.24 -19.08
C VAL A 251 -15.51 -9.48 -19.01
N GLY A 252 -14.87 -9.80 -20.12
CA GLY A 252 -13.43 -10.00 -20.21
C GLY A 252 -12.65 -8.74 -19.82
N GLU A 253 -13.00 -7.60 -20.41
CA GLU A 253 -12.37 -6.32 -20.14
C GLU A 253 -12.54 -5.89 -18.67
N VAL A 254 -13.78 -5.93 -18.16
CA VAL A 254 -14.05 -5.53 -16.76
C VAL A 254 -13.32 -6.42 -15.79
N SER A 255 -13.34 -7.75 -15.99
CA SER A 255 -12.65 -8.71 -15.12
C SER A 255 -11.15 -8.50 -15.13
N LEU A 256 -10.53 -8.35 -16.29
CA LEU A 256 -9.09 -8.09 -16.38
C LEU A 256 -8.71 -6.75 -15.76
N ARG A 257 -9.54 -5.74 -15.88
CA ARG A 257 -9.27 -4.41 -15.35
C ARG A 257 -9.45 -4.31 -13.85
N THR A 258 -10.46 -4.96 -13.27
CA THR A 258 -10.89 -4.72 -11.88
C THR A 258 -10.56 -5.84 -10.90
N GLU A 259 -10.30 -7.05 -11.39
CA GLU A 259 -10.05 -8.22 -10.56
C GLU A 259 -8.57 -8.63 -10.59
N PRO A 260 -7.78 -8.38 -9.51
CA PRO A 260 -6.36 -8.70 -9.47
C PRO A 260 -6.03 -10.17 -9.70
N GLY A 261 -6.91 -11.05 -9.30
CA GLY A 261 -6.69 -12.50 -9.41
C GLY A 261 -7.22 -13.13 -10.70
N VAL A 262 -7.95 -12.39 -11.57
CA VAL A 262 -8.27 -12.83 -12.94
C VAL A 262 -7.08 -12.52 -13.82
N LEU A 263 -6.29 -13.55 -14.16
CA LEU A 263 -4.99 -13.38 -14.81
C LEU A 263 -5.11 -13.36 -16.34
N THR A 264 -6.03 -14.15 -16.88
CA THR A 264 -6.31 -14.24 -18.32
C THR A 264 -7.81 -14.42 -18.52
N MET A 265 -8.36 -13.75 -19.51
CA MET A 265 -9.70 -13.97 -20.03
C MET A 265 -9.65 -13.66 -21.54
N TYR A 266 -9.18 -14.64 -22.31
CA TYR A 266 -8.90 -14.48 -23.72
C TYR A 266 -9.91 -15.25 -24.55
N ALA A 267 -10.81 -14.53 -25.21
CA ALA A 267 -11.86 -15.09 -26.05
C ALA A 267 -11.46 -15.04 -27.51
N VAL A 268 -11.66 -16.13 -28.22
CA VAL A 268 -11.47 -16.25 -29.67
C VAL A 268 -12.65 -16.97 -30.28
N SER A 269 -12.98 -16.64 -31.56
CA SER A 269 -13.95 -17.38 -32.36
C SER A 269 -13.27 -18.05 -33.56
N GLU A 270 -13.85 -19.15 -34.04
CA GLU A 270 -13.36 -19.82 -35.23
C GLU A 270 -13.65 -18.93 -36.48
N LYS A 271 -12.67 -18.82 -37.39
CA LYS A 271 -12.84 -18.00 -38.61
C LYS A 271 -13.92 -18.56 -39.54
N ASP A 272 -13.99 -19.89 -39.63
CA ASP A 272 -14.92 -20.59 -40.53
C ASP A 272 -16.33 -20.73 -39.92
N ASN A 273 -16.43 -20.68 -38.61
CA ASN A 273 -17.70 -20.68 -37.88
C ASN A 273 -17.64 -19.76 -36.64
N PRO A 274 -17.91 -18.47 -36.79
CA PRO A 274 -17.82 -17.49 -35.68
C PRO A 274 -18.73 -17.77 -34.50
N CYS A 275 -19.73 -18.65 -34.64
CA CYS A 275 -20.59 -19.08 -33.54
C CYS A 275 -19.88 -20.02 -32.54
N HIS A 276 -18.72 -20.57 -32.91
CA HIS A 276 -17.88 -21.33 -31.99
C HIS A 276 -16.87 -20.41 -31.33
N VAL A 277 -17.10 -20.13 -30.05
CA VAL A 277 -16.25 -19.28 -29.21
C VAL A 277 -15.51 -20.12 -28.18
N THR A 278 -14.21 -19.90 -28.05
CA THR A 278 -13.38 -20.51 -27.00
C THR A 278 -12.81 -19.41 -26.13
N ILE A 279 -12.96 -19.54 -24.81
CA ILE A 279 -12.37 -18.61 -23.83
C ILE A 279 -11.34 -19.38 -23.03
N LEU A 280 -10.11 -18.87 -23.00
CA LEU A 280 -9.07 -19.30 -22.05
C LEU A 280 -9.15 -18.38 -20.83
N GLU A 281 -9.39 -18.98 -19.68
CA GLU A 281 -9.53 -18.29 -18.41
C GLU A 281 -8.45 -18.79 -17.44
N THR A 282 -7.75 -17.87 -16.78
CA THR A 282 -6.83 -18.23 -15.70
C THR A 282 -7.07 -17.37 -14.47
N TYR A 283 -7.07 -18.03 -13.30
CA TYR A 283 -7.32 -17.41 -12.01
C TYR A 283 -6.17 -17.71 -11.06
N ALA A 284 -5.76 -16.73 -10.26
CA ALA A 284 -4.62 -16.85 -9.36
C ALA A 284 -4.77 -18.02 -8.38
N ASN A 285 -5.95 -18.24 -7.86
CA ASN A 285 -6.31 -19.34 -6.97
C ASN A 285 -7.82 -19.65 -7.02
N ARG A 286 -8.26 -20.65 -6.30
CA ARG A 286 -9.68 -21.05 -6.23
C ARG A 286 -10.57 -19.99 -5.60
N GLU A 287 -10.12 -19.30 -4.57
CA GLU A 287 -10.89 -18.24 -3.91
C GLU A 287 -11.21 -17.08 -4.86
N VAL A 288 -10.26 -16.70 -5.70
CA VAL A 288 -10.47 -15.69 -6.75
C VAL A 288 -11.55 -16.13 -7.73
N TYR A 289 -11.49 -17.39 -8.21
CA TYR A 289 -12.53 -17.92 -9.11
C TYR A 289 -13.91 -17.86 -8.47
N GLU A 290 -14.04 -18.27 -7.21
CA GLU A 290 -15.31 -18.25 -6.48
C GLU A 290 -15.87 -16.82 -6.31
N LYS A 291 -15.00 -15.83 -6.10
CA LYS A 291 -15.38 -14.42 -6.08
C LYS A 291 -15.80 -13.91 -7.46
N HIS A 292 -15.05 -14.28 -8.51
CA HIS A 292 -15.34 -13.88 -9.88
C HIS A 292 -16.74 -14.30 -10.33
N ILE A 293 -17.10 -15.57 -10.14
CA ILE A 293 -18.39 -16.11 -10.63
C ILE A 293 -19.63 -15.52 -9.94
N VAL A 294 -19.45 -14.80 -8.83
CA VAL A 294 -20.54 -14.08 -8.12
C VAL A 294 -20.45 -12.57 -8.31
N SER A 295 -19.45 -12.08 -9.06
CA SER A 295 -19.27 -10.65 -9.32
C SER A 295 -20.44 -10.08 -10.15
N PRO A 296 -20.75 -8.78 -10.00
CA PRO A 296 -21.87 -8.17 -10.74
C PRO A 296 -21.73 -8.28 -12.26
N HIS A 297 -20.52 -8.06 -12.81
CA HIS A 297 -20.27 -8.13 -14.23
C HIS A 297 -20.33 -9.56 -14.78
N PHE A 298 -19.87 -10.57 -14.04
CA PHE A 298 -20.03 -11.96 -14.44
C PHE A 298 -21.50 -12.39 -14.42
N ARG A 299 -22.26 -11.99 -13.40
CA ARG A 299 -23.72 -12.27 -13.35
C ARG A 299 -24.43 -11.61 -14.52
N LYS A 300 -24.13 -10.34 -14.81
CA LYS A 300 -24.68 -9.65 -15.98
C LYS A 300 -24.40 -10.41 -17.28
N TYR A 301 -23.16 -10.86 -17.48
CA TYR A 301 -22.79 -11.70 -18.63
C TYR A 301 -23.59 -12.99 -18.65
N LYS A 302 -23.56 -13.75 -17.57
CA LYS A 302 -24.20 -15.07 -17.49
C LYS A 302 -25.72 -15.00 -17.71
N GLU A 303 -26.39 -14.08 -17.04
CA GLU A 303 -27.85 -13.91 -17.15
C GLU A 303 -28.25 -13.35 -18.54
N GLY A 304 -27.49 -12.39 -19.03
CA GLY A 304 -27.73 -11.76 -20.32
C GLY A 304 -27.52 -12.71 -21.51
N THR A 305 -26.59 -13.67 -21.39
CA THR A 305 -26.25 -14.59 -22.50
C THR A 305 -26.89 -15.97 -22.43
N LEU A 306 -27.59 -16.31 -21.35
CA LEU A 306 -28.13 -17.65 -21.14
C LEU A 306 -28.99 -18.17 -22.31
N HIS A 307 -29.81 -17.32 -22.89
CA HIS A 307 -30.68 -17.67 -24.03
C HIS A 307 -29.96 -17.67 -25.38
N MET A 308 -28.76 -17.11 -25.44
CA MET A 308 -27.95 -17.00 -26.66
C MET A 308 -27.05 -18.23 -26.90
N VAL A 309 -26.80 -18.99 -25.82
CA VAL A 309 -25.86 -20.11 -25.83
C VAL A 309 -26.60 -21.41 -26.13
N LYS A 310 -26.19 -22.06 -27.23
CA LYS A 310 -26.71 -23.37 -27.64
C LYS A 310 -26.03 -24.52 -26.89
N SER A 311 -24.73 -24.40 -26.66
CA SER A 311 -23.97 -25.38 -25.88
C SER A 311 -22.78 -24.70 -25.17
N LEU A 312 -22.44 -25.23 -23.98
CA LEU A 312 -21.29 -24.79 -23.19
C LEU A 312 -20.58 -26.01 -22.62
N THR A 313 -19.27 -26.11 -22.87
CA THR A 313 -18.40 -27.13 -22.25
C THR A 313 -17.29 -26.40 -21.50
N LEU A 314 -17.15 -26.72 -20.21
CA LEU A 314 -16.07 -26.22 -19.35
C LEU A 314 -15.08 -27.37 -19.10
N SER A 315 -13.79 -27.10 -19.27
CA SER A 315 -12.73 -28.08 -18.99
C SER A 315 -11.55 -27.43 -18.30
N ASP A 316 -11.18 -27.95 -17.13
CA ASP A 316 -9.99 -27.51 -16.42
C ASP A 316 -8.76 -28.08 -17.11
N GLN A 317 -7.69 -27.26 -17.19
CA GLN A 317 -6.48 -27.54 -17.94
C GLN A 317 -5.27 -27.51 -17.02
N THR A 318 -4.23 -28.26 -17.39
CA THR A 318 -2.89 -28.12 -16.78
C THR A 318 -1.97 -27.37 -17.76
N PRO A 319 -1.39 -26.24 -17.36
CA PRO A 319 -0.51 -25.49 -18.26
C PRO A 319 0.78 -26.29 -18.55
N VAL A 320 1.13 -26.40 -19.82
CA VAL A 320 2.37 -27.07 -20.25
C VAL A 320 3.60 -26.19 -20.03
N ASN A 321 3.40 -24.87 -20.10
CA ASN A 321 4.44 -23.85 -19.97
C ASN A 321 4.00 -22.71 -19.02
N PRO A 322 3.90 -22.97 -17.72
CA PRO A 322 3.31 -22.04 -16.74
C PRO A 322 4.07 -20.73 -16.59
N ALA A 323 5.35 -20.67 -17.00
CA ALA A 323 6.12 -19.43 -16.99
C ALA A 323 5.74 -18.44 -18.09
N ASN A 324 5.02 -18.89 -19.12
CA ASN A 324 4.60 -18.01 -20.21
C ASN A 324 3.27 -17.32 -19.87
N ARG A 325 3.19 -16.04 -20.23
CA ARG A 325 1.97 -15.22 -20.08
C ARG A 325 1.38 -14.92 -21.45
N ILE A 326 0.07 -14.95 -21.55
CA ILE A 326 -0.63 -14.45 -22.74
C ILE A 326 -0.70 -12.94 -22.62
N THR A 327 -0.12 -12.24 -23.59
CA THR A 327 -0.15 -10.79 -23.69
C THR A 327 -0.89 -10.43 -24.96
N ASN A 328 -1.90 -9.57 -24.87
CA ASN A 328 -2.57 -9.02 -26.04
C ASN A 328 -1.71 -7.94 -26.68
N TYR A 329 -1.40 -8.11 -27.97
CA TYR A 329 -0.67 -7.14 -28.80
C TYR A 329 -1.59 -6.45 -29.83
N MET A 330 -2.90 -6.51 -29.64
CA MET A 330 -3.82 -5.76 -30.51
C MET A 330 -3.96 -4.35 -29.98
N GLU A 331 -3.44 -3.38 -30.75
CA GLU A 331 -3.64 -1.95 -30.56
C GLU A 331 -5.06 -1.53 -30.93
#